data_e45fbce9147abf1ddc615743d787be81
#
_entry.id   e45fbce9147abf1ddc615743d787be81
#
_cell.length_a   1.000
_cell.length_b   1.000
_cell.length_c   1.000
_cell.angle_alpha   90.00
_cell.angle_beta   90.00
_cell.angle_gamma   90.00
#
_symmetry.space_group_name_H-M   'P 1'
#
loop_
_entity.id
_entity.type
_entity.pdbx_description
1 polymer ?
#
loop_
_entity_poly.entity_id
_entity_poly.type
_entity_poly.pdbx_seq_one_letter_code
_entity_poly.pdbx_strand_id
1 'polypeptide(L)'
;MTPSDPPHYLAARIKSRLAEDARTVELGIQVDVRGDVVFLRGQVATPRRRQLIETVAREAAGGRRISNDVTVVEIRPPKTEETPT
;
A
#
# COMPACT_ATOMS: atom_id res chain seq x y z
N MET A 1 21.22 -0.94 18.04
CA MET A 1 20.38 -1.11 17.05
C MET A 1 21.08 -1.10 15.74
N THR A 2 20.75 -1.91 14.91
CA THR A 2 21.40 -1.93 13.72
C THR A 2 20.83 -0.91 12.92
N PRO A 3 21.62 -0.13 12.40
CA PRO A 3 21.18 0.94 11.65
C PRO A 3 20.51 0.52 10.40
N SER A 4 20.69 -0.66 9.98
CA SER A 4 20.06 -1.00 8.74
C SER A 4 19.55 -2.38 8.80
N ASP A 5 18.28 -2.53 8.85
CA ASP A 5 17.67 -3.82 8.72
C ASP A 5 17.83 -4.28 7.30
N PRO A 6 17.96 -5.55 7.06
CA PRO A 6 17.97 -6.05 5.70
C PRO A 6 16.68 -5.65 5.00
N PRO A 7 16.72 -5.40 3.70
CA PRO A 7 15.54 -4.96 2.99
C PRO A 7 14.34 -5.87 3.14
N HIS A 8 14.56 -7.19 3.12
CA HIS A 8 13.43 -8.10 3.25
C HIS A 8 12.81 -8.02 4.64
N TYR A 9 13.62 -7.68 5.65
CA TYR A 9 13.12 -7.56 7.00
C TYR A 9 12.25 -6.33 7.10
N LEU A 10 12.67 -5.24 6.50
CA LEU A 10 11.91 -4.01 6.53
C LEU A 10 10.63 -4.19 5.74
N ALA A 11 10.69 -4.87 4.60
CA ALA A 11 9.51 -5.11 3.80
C ALA A 11 8.50 -5.92 4.60
N ALA A 12 8.96 -6.93 5.33
CA ALA A 12 8.06 -7.76 6.14
C ALA A 12 7.43 -6.94 7.26
N ARG A 13 8.19 -6.03 7.84
CA ARG A 13 7.67 -5.21 8.92
C ARG A 13 6.62 -4.23 8.40
N ILE A 14 6.87 -3.63 7.26
CA ILE A 14 5.91 -2.71 6.68
C ILE A 14 4.65 -3.48 6.29
N LYS A 15 4.81 -4.66 5.71
CA LYS A 15 3.68 -5.47 5.32
C LYS A 15 2.86 -5.85 6.52
N SER A 16 3.50 -6.21 7.64
CA SER A 16 2.80 -6.53 8.86
C SER A 16 2.03 -5.33 9.38
N ARG A 17 2.62 -4.16 9.34
CA ARG A 17 1.94 -2.97 9.82
C ARG A 17 0.72 -2.69 8.97
N LEU A 18 0.81 -2.87 7.66
CA LEU A 18 -0.33 -2.66 6.79
C LEU A 18 -1.42 -3.68 7.07
N ALA A 19 -1.05 -4.91 7.37
CA ALA A 19 -2.01 -5.97 7.64
C ALA A 19 -2.68 -5.83 9.00
N GLU A 20 -2.01 -5.18 9.94
CA GLU A 20 -2.56 -5.03 11.28
C GLU A 20 -3.31 -3.71 11.47
N ASP A 21 -3.11 -2.74 10.61
CA ASP A 21 -3.73 -1.44 10.81
C ASP A 21 -5.15 -1.46 10.28
N ALA A 22 -6.08 -1.00 11.08
CA ALA A 22 -7.48 -1.03 10.67
C ALA A 22 -7.73 -0.24 9.41
N ARG A 23 -6.88 0.73 9.10
CA ARG A 23 -7.06 1.54 7.91
C ARG A 23 -6.69 0.80 6.64
N THR A 24 -5.87 -0.26 6.74
CA THR A 24 -5.32 -0.92 5.56
C THR A 24 -5.43 -2.43 5.60
N VAL A 25 -6.05 -2.99 6.63
CA VAL A 25 -5.98 -4.42 6.92
C VAL A 25 -6.41 -5.32 5.78
N GLU A 26 -7.36 -4.93 4.98
CA GLU A 26 -7.86 -5.79 3.95
C GLU A 26 -7.40 -5.45 2.56
N LEU A 27 -6.40 -4.64 2.41
CA LEU A 27 -6.07 -4.13 1.10
C LEU A 27 -5.08 -4.99 0.31
N GLY A 28 -4.44 -5.94 0.95
CA GLY A 28 -3.57 -6.89 0.23
C GLY A 28 -2.42 -6.23 -0.51
N ILE A 29 -1.75 -5.30 0.14
CA ILE A 29 -0.71 -4.54 -0.51
C ILE A 29 0.61 -5.30 -0.50
N GLN A 30 1.32 -5.28 -1.60
CA GLN A 30 2.64 -5.87 -1.70
C GLN A 30 3.68 -4.80 -1.41
N VAL A 31 4.71 -5.19 -0.69
CA VAL A 31 5.76 -4.28 -0.26
C VAL A 31 7.11 -4.82 -0.71
N ASP A 32 7.90 -3.98 -1.34
CA ASP A 32 9.25 -4.35 -1.72
C ASP A 32 10.17 -3.19 -1.33
N VAL A 33 11.38 -3.50 -0.89
CA VAL A 33 12.31 -2.47 -0.47
C VAL A 33 13.59 -2.62 -1.27
N ARG A 34 14.03 -1.55 -1.91
CA ARG A 34 15.27 -1.56 -2.67
C ARG A 34 16.05 -0.32 -2.29
N GLY A 35 17.21 -0.53 -1.71
CA GLY A 35 18.02 0.57 -1.20
C GLY A 35 17.27 1.27 -0.09
N ASP A 36 17.03 2.55 -0.24
CA ASP A 36 16.26 3.27 0.78
C ASP A 36 14.89 3.65 0.24
N VAL A 37 14.39 2.93 -0.74
CA VAL A 37 13.08 3.20 -1.31
C VAL A 37 12.15 2.03 -1.03
N VAL A 38 10.96 2.34 -0.56
CA VAL A 38 9.93 1.34 -0.29
C VAL A 38 8.93 1.43 -1.42
N PHE A 39 8.70 0.32 -2.11
CA PHE A 39 7.75 0.27 -3.19
C PHE A 39 6.48 -0.42 -2.73
N LEU A 40 5.35 0.21 -2.93
CA LEU A 40 4.06 -0.34 -2.56
C LEU A 40 3.28 -0.63 -3.83
N ARG A 41 2.71 -1.83 -3.92
CA ARG A 41 1.95 -2.22 -5.09
C ARG A 41 0.65 -2.84 -4.68
N GLY A 42 -0.36 -2.66 -5.47
CA GLY A 42 -1.65 -3.26 -5.23
C GLY A 42 -2.73 -2.46 -5.90
N GLN A 43 -3.97 -2.82 -5.62
CA GLN A 43 -5.10 -2.15 -6.20
C GLN A 43 -6.07 -1.81 -5.09
N VAL A 44 -6.60 -0.61 -5.13
CA VAL A 44 -7.56 -0.16 -4.13
C VAL A 44 -8.70 0.53 -4.85
N ALA A 45 -9.80 0.69 -4.17
CA ALA A 45 -11.00 1.23 -4.80
C ALA A 45 -11.08 2.75 -4.76
N THR A 46 -10.30 3.41 -3.92
CA THR A 46 -10.42 4.86 -3.77
C THR A 46 -9.06 5.50 -3.60
N PRO A 47 -8.91 6.74 -4.00
CA PRO A 47 -7.68 7.47 -3.75
C PRO A 47 -7.38 7.63 -2.27
N ARG A 48 -8.43 7.69 -1.44
CA ARG A 48 -8.23 7.81 -0.01
C ARG A 48 -7.52 6.58 0.54
N ARG A 49 -7.90 5.40 0.07
CA ARG A 49 -7.24 4.17 0.54
C ARG A 49 -5.80 4.15 0.09
N ARG A 50 -5.54 4.62 -1.10
CA ARG A 50 -4.17 4.69 -1.59
C ARG A 50 -3.34 5.60 -0.68
N GLN A 51 -3.92 6.72 -0.24
CA GLN A 51 -3.20 7.62 0.63
C GLN A 51 -3.01 7.04 2.02
N LEU A 52 -4.00 6.31 2.53
CA LEU A 52 -3.86 5.68 3.84
C LEU A 52 -2.73 4.64 3.83
N ILE A 53 -2.60 3.90 2.74
CA ILE A 53 -1.52 2.94 2.61
C ILE A 53 -0.18 3.65 2.70
N GLU A 54 -0.04 4.76 2.01
CA GLU A 54 1.20 5.49 2.04
C GLU A 54 1.48 6.03 3.46
N THR A 55 0.47 6.50 4.15
CA THR A 55 0.64 7.02 5.51
C THR A 55 1.13 5.93 6.46
N VAL A 56 0.48 4.77 6.42
CA VAL A 56 0.84 3.67 7.30
C VAL A 56 2.26 3.17 6.96
N ALA A 57 2.56 3.05 5.67
CA ALA A 57 3.88 2.59 5.26
C ALA A 57 4.95 3.59 5.68
N ARG A 58 4.66 4.88 5.59
CA ARG A 58 5.63 5.88 5.97
C ARG A 58 5.90 5.83 7.47
N GLU A 59 4.86 5.57 8.27
CA GLU A 59 5.05 5.44 9.70
C GLU A 59 5.98 4.27 10.04
N ALA A 60 5.93 3.21 9.25
CA ALA A 60 6.74 2.04 9.51
C ALA A 60 8.10 2.09 8.84
N ALA A 61 8.29 2.94 7.86
CA ALA A 61 9.50 2.94 7.04
C ALA A 61 10.67 3.70 7.66
N GLY A 62 10.41 4.49 8.68
CA GLY A 62 11.51 5.14 9.37
C GLY A 62 12.26 6.15 8.54
N GLY A 63 11.55 6.94 7.76
CA GLY A 63 12.20 8.00 6.99
C GLY A 63 12.65 7.62 5.61
N ARG A 64 12.43 6.38 5.19
CA ARG A 64 12.79 6.00 3.84
C ARG A 64 11.79 6.56 2.85
N ARG A 65 12.20 6.65 1.60
CA ARG A 65 11.32 7.12 0.57
C ARG A 65 10.26 6.10 0.27
N ILE A 66 9.06 6.57 -0.04
CA ILE A 66 7.96 5.68 -0.39
C ILE A 66 7.62 5.92 -1.84
N SER A 67 7.62 4.86 -2.63
CA SER A 67 7.14 4.93 -4.00
C SER A 67 5.80 4.22 -4.00
N ASN A 68 4.73 4.98 -4.06
CA ASN A 68 3.39 4.42 -3.94
C ASN A 68 2.87 4.10 -5.33
N ASP A 69 3.05 2.84 -5.74
CA ASP A 69 2.62 2.38 -7.04
C ASP A 69 1.28 1.67 -6.96
N VAL A 70 0.54 1.90 -5.90
CA VAL A 70 -0.79 1.34 -5.75
C VAL A 70 -1.72 2.00 -6.75
N THR A 71 -2.51 1.20 -7.43
CA THR A 71 -3.41 1.68 -8.46
C THR A 71 -4.81 1.81 -7.91
N VAL A 72 -5.48 2.89 -8.24
CA VAL A 72 -6.88 3.06 -7.85
C VAL A 72 -7.72 2.52 -9.01
N VAL A 73 -8.52 1.50 -8.70
CA VAL A 73 -9.39 0.91 -9.70
C VAL A 73 -10.80 1.20 -9.33
N GLU A 74 -11.52 1.83 -10.24
CA GLU A 74 -12.86 2.19 -9.93
C GLU A 74 -13.72 0.99 -10.11
N ILE A 75 -14.36 0.54 -9.08
CA ILE A 75 -15.22 -0.59 -9.14
C ILE A 75 -16.60 -0.09 -9.37
N ARG A 76 -17.12 -0.23 -10.57
CA ARG A 76 -18.45 0.18 -10.85
C ARG A 76 -19.31 -1.00 -11.02
N PRO A 77 -20.49 -0.98 -10.52
CA PRO A 77 -21.43 -2.07 -10.76
C PRO A 77 -21.78 -2.01 -12.24
N PRO A 78 -22.03 -3.11 -12.81
CA PRO A 78 -22.39 -3.16 -14.18
C PRO A 78 -23.61 -2.32 -14.37
N LYS A 79 -23.49 -1.33 -15.14
CA LYS A 79 -24.50 -0.49 -15.20
C LYS A 79 -25.40 -0.95 -16.14
N THR A 80 -26.25 -1.60 -15.81
CA THR A 80 -27.18 -2.03 -16.65
C THR A 80 -27.78 -0.88 -17.24
N GLU A 81 -27.70 0.10 -16.65
CA GLU A 81 -28.34 1.15 -17.15
C GLU A 81 -27.72 1.59 -18.30
N GLU A 82 -26.72 1.26 -18.49
CA GLU A 82 -26.10 1.68 -19.54
C GLU A 82 -26.81 1.21 -20.66
N THR A 83 -27.53 0.45 -20.48
CA THR A 83 -28.22 -0.06 -21.50
C THR A 83 -29.03 0.88 -21.84
N PRO A 84 -29.20 1.34 -22.44
CA PRO A 84 -29.86 2.11 -22.77
C PRO A 84 -30.69 1.83 -23.38
N THR A 85 -30.93 1.62 -23.43
CA THR A 85 -31.59 1.51 -24.00
C THR A 85 -31.85 1.72 -24.54
#